data_9f969db694be2eae0ede91579c7ff045
#
_entry.id   9f969db694be2eae0ede91579c7ff045
#
_cell.length_a   1.000
_cell.length_b   1.000
_cell.length_c   1.000
_cell.angle_alpha   90.00
_cell.angle_beta   90.00
_cell.angle_gamma   90.00
#
_symmetry.space_group_name_H-M   'P 1'
#
loop_
_entity.id
_entity.type
_entity.pdbx_description
1 polymer ?
#
loop_
_entity_poly.entity_id
_entity_poly.type
_entity_poly.pdbx_seq_one_letter_code
_entity_poly.pdbx_strand_id
1 'polypeptide(L)'
;PNPSPMSRKQAFQFLDLPRTMPTRIPVELRTSGDWGELYGKFDKAEAQYQSGRCLDCGNPYCSWKCPVHNAIPQWLQLVQENRIEEAAALCHSTNPLPEVCGRVCPQDRLCEGSCTLEEFGAVTIGAVEKYIVDTAFKMGWRPDLGNVHPTGHRVAVIGAGPAGLACADRLARAGIEAVVYDRYEQIGGLLQFGIPSFKLDKSVIGKRREILEGLGGRV
;
A
#
# COMPACT_ATOMS: atom_id res chain seq x y z
N PRO A 1 -3.76 27.70 10.54
CA PRO A 1 -4.43 26.90 11.55
C PRO A 1 -5.14 25.74 10.85
N ASN A 2 -4.65 24.50 11.05
CA ASN A 2 -5.30 23.33 10.52
C ASN A 2 -6.68 23.19 11.20
N PRO A 3 -7.76 23.02 10.44
CA PRO A 3 -9.05 22.72 11.05
C PRO A 3 -8.96 21.40 11.82
N SER A 4 -9.68 21.30 12.93
CA SER A 4 -9.75 20.06 13.72
C SER A 4 -10.25 18.89 12.85
N PRO A 5 -9.83 17.64 13.15
CA PRO A 5 -10.28 16.47 12.38
C PRO A 5 -11.80 16.43 12.36
N MET A 6 -12.35 16.50 11.15
CA MET A 6 -13.77 16.66 10.92
C MET A 6 -14.51 15.36 11.18
N SER A 7 -15.66 15.45 11.84
CA SER A 7 -16.51 14.29 12.09
C SER A 7 -17.06 13.71 10.76
N ARG A 8 -17.27 12.40 10.74
CA ARG A 8 -17.74 11.54 9.64
C ARG A 8 -18.95 12.02 8.82
N LYS A 9 -19.54 13.18 9.16
CA LYS A 9 -20.84 13.64 8.64
C LYS A 9 -20.78 14.62 7.47
N GLN A 10 -19.61 14.97 6.96
CA GLN A 10 -19.52 15.96 5.88
C GLN A 10 -19.23 15.30 4.53
N ALA A 11 -20.26 14.79 3.89
CA ALA A 11 -20.19 14.15 2.56
C ALA A 11 -19.60 15.06 1.46
N PHE A 12 -19.51 16.37 1.70
CA PHE A 12 -19.01 17.36 0.74
C PHE A 12 -17.66 17.98 1.16
N GLN A 13 -16.95 17.32 2.05
CA GLN A 13 -15.65 17.79 2.56
C GLN A 13 -14.62 18.06 1.45
N PHE A 14 -14.74 17.37 0.32
CA PHE A 14 -13.88 17.54 -0.85
C PHE A 14 -14.00 18.94 -1.49
N LEU A 15 -15.08 19.68 -1.24
CA LEU A 15 -15.24 21.07 -1.71
C LEU A 15 -14.34 22.02 -0.93
N ASP A 16 -14.13 21.76 0.35
CA ASP A 16 -13.34 22.60 1.26
C ASP A 16 -11.87 22.16 1.35
N LEU A 17 -11.60 20.88 1.05
CA LEU A 17 -10.28 20.28 1.12
C LEU A 17 -9.76 19.96 -0.28
N PRO A 18 -8.80 20.72 -0.82
CA PRO A 18 -8.22 20.44 -2.12
C PRO A 18 -7.42 19.14 -2.09
N ARG A 19 -7.30 18.49 -3.26
CA ARG A 19 -6.37 17.39 -3.43
C ARG A 19 -4.95 17.89 -3.23
N THR A 20 -4.19 17.20 -2.39
CA THR A 20 -2.75 17.42 -2.22
C THR A 20 -1.98 16.13 -2.43
N MET A 21 -0.77 16.25 -2.93
CA MET A 21 0.21 15.16 -3.07
C MET A 21 1.27 15.30 -1.99
N PRO A 22 1.93 14.21 -1.57
CA PRO A 22 3.10 14.32 -0.73
C PRO A 22 4.16 15.23 -1.35
N THR A 23 4.94 15.89 -0.52
CA THR A 23 6.02 16.77 -0.97
C THR A 23 7.00 16.00 -1.85
N ARG A 24 7.50 16.67 -2.90
CA ARG A 24 8.59 16.13 -3.73
C ARG A 24 9.93 16.59 -3.19
N ILE A 25 10.94 15.73 -3.30
CA ILE A 25 12.32 16.16 -3.06
C ILE A 25 12.66 17.26 -4.10
N PRO A 26 13.18 18.42 -3.68
CA PRO A 26 13.60 19.49 -4.58
C PRO A 26 14.59 19.01 -5.64
N VAL A 27 14.53 19.62 -6.84
CA VAL A 27 15.37 19.22 -7.97
C VAL A 27 16.87 19.33 -7.62
N GLU A 28 17.22 20.36 -6.89
CA GLU A 28 18.60 20.65 -6.47
C GLU A 28 19.17 19.51 -5.62
N LEU A 29 18.38 18.96 -4.70
CA LEU A 29 18.79 17.81 -3.87
C LEU A 29 18.91 16.54 -4.71
N ARG A 30 18.02 16.33 -5.66
CA ARG A 30 18.08 15.17 -6.56
C ARG A 30 19.30 15.19 -7.46
N THR A 31 19.67 16.36 -7.99
CA THR A 31 20.84 16.53 -8.84
C THR A 31 22.15 16.49 -8.05
N SER A 32 22.13 16.74 -6.75
CA SER A 32 23.30 16.62 -5.87
C SER A 32 23.58 15.18 -5.40
N GLY A 33 22.78 14.18 -5.81
CA GLY A 33 23.02 12.77 -5.56
C GLY A 33 22.11 12.11 -4.53
N ASP A 34 21.06 12.78 -4.07
CA ASP A 34 19.99 12.13 -3.27
C ASP A 34 19.06 11.33 -4.21
N TRP A 35 19.27 10.02 -4.23
CA TRP A 35 18.48 9.06 -5.02
C TRP A 35 17.40 8.35 -4.20
N GLY A 36 17.04 8.91 -3.05
CA GLY A 36 15.90 8.46 -2.24
C GLY A 36 14.56 8.60 -2.97
N GLU A 37 13.47 8.07 -2.39
CA GLU A 37 12.14 8.15 -2.99
C GLU A 37 11.75 9.61 -3.28
N LEU A 38 11.36 9.88 -4.53
CA LEU A 38 11.01 11.22 -5.03
C LEU A 38 9.87 11.87 -4.25
N TYR A 39 8.87 11.07 -3.87
CA TYR A 39 7.73 11.52 -3.09
C TYR A 39 7.93 11.14 -1.62
N GLY A 40 7.82 12.12 -0.74
CA GLY A 40 7.71 11.91 0.69
C GLY A 40 6.49 11.05 1.06
N LYS A 41 6.15 11.06 2.31
CA LYS A 41 4.89 10.48 2.80
C LYS A 41 4.11 11.56 3.53
N PHE A 42 2.81 11.37 3.55
CA PHE A 42 1.92 12.18 4.36
C PHE A 42 2.28 12.06 5.84
N ASP A 43 2.12 13.13 6.55
CA ASP A 43 1.96 13.08 8.00
C ASP A 43 0.55 12.58 8.37
N LYS A 44 0.28 12.45 9.68
CA LYS A 44 -1.02 12.00 10.17
C LYS A 44 -2.17 12.90 9.73
N ALA A 45 -2.00 14.21 9.85
CA ALA A 45 -3.04 15.18 9.54
C ALA A 45 -3.33 15.20 8.04
N GLU A 46 -2.29 15.22 7.21
CA GLU A 46 -2.40 15.16 5.75
C GLU A 46 -3.12 13.89 5.30
N ALA A 47 -2.74 12.72 5.85
CA ALA A 47 -3.38 11.46 5.52
C ALA A 47 -4.86 11.44 5.91
N GLN A 48 -5.21 11.95 7.09
CA GLN A 48 -6.60 12.08 7.52
C GLN A 48 -7.39 13.04 6.63
N TYR A 49 -6.83 14.19 6.25
CA TYR A 49 -7.48 15.13 5.35
C TYR A 49 -7.75 14.53 3.96
N GLN A 50 -6.74 13.91 3.37
CA GLN A 50 -6.90 13.32 2.04
C GLN A 50 -7.87 12.13 2.07
N SER A 51 -7.85 11.32 3.13
CA SER A 51 -8.83 10.27 3.35
C SER A 51 -10.25 10.83 3.54
N GLY A 52 -10.38 11.97 4.22
CA GLY A 52 -11.66 12.66 4.46
C GLY A 52 -12.37 13.15 3.20
N ARG A 53 -11.65 13.27 2.09
CA ARG A 53 -12.24 13.60 0.79
C ARG A 53 -13.08 12.47 0.19
N CYS A 54 -12.93 11.24 0.70
CA CYS A 54 -13.66 10.09 0.20
C CYS A 54 -15.16 10.20 0.49
N LEU A 55 -15.98 9.99 -0.55
CA LEU A 55 -17.45 10.02 -0.45
C LEU A 55 -18.06 8.75 0.14
N ASP A 56 -17.25 7.73 0.38
CA ASP A 56 -17.73 6.39 0.80
C ASP A 56 -18.82 5.86 -0.16
N CYS A 57 -18.51 5.84 -1.44
CA CYS A 57 -19.46 5.48 -2.50
C CYS A 57 -20.00 4.07 -2.30
N GLY A 58 -21.32 3.89 -2.37
CA GLY A 58 -21.97 2.57 -2.35
C GLY A 58 -21.57 1.70 -3.55
N ASN A 59 -21.13 2.34 -4.64
CA ASN A 59 -20.55 1.69 -5.82
C ASN A 59 -19.11 2.23 -6.02
N PRO A 60 -18.10 1.66 -5.35
CA PRO A 60 -16.76 2.21 -5.33
C PRO A 60 -15.96 1.82 -6.58
N TYR A 61 -16.04 2.63 -7.64
CA TYR A 61 -15.29 2.41 -8.89
C TYR A 61 -13.78 2.28 -8.66
N CYS A 62 -13.22 2.97 -7.67
CA CYS A 62 -11.82 2.81 -7.28
C CYS A 62 -11.47 1.37 -6.87
N SER A 63 -12.33 0.71 -6.10
CA SER A 63 -12.16 -0.71 -5.72
C SER A 63 -12.37 -1.63 -6.91
N TRP A 64 -13.32 -1.35 -7.79
CA TRP A 64 -13.58 -2.17 -8.97
C TRP A 64 -12.45 -2.08 -10.00
N LYS A 65 -11.86 -0.91 -10.17
CA LYS A 65 -10.74 -0.72 -11.08
C LYS A 65 -9.42 -1.23 -10.54
N CYS A 66 -9.33 -1.45 -9.23
CA CYS A 66 -8.16 -2.07 -8.61
C CYS A 66 -8.08 -3.55 -8.99
N PRO A 67 -6.97 -4.03 -9.61
CA PRO A 67 -6.86 -5.43 -10.03
C PRO A 67 -6.99 -6.45 -8.89
N VAL A 68 -6.73 -6.04 -7.65
CA VAL A 68 -6.89 -6.88 -6.45
C VAL A 68 -8.15 -6.54 -5.65
N HIS A 69 -9.04 -5.73 -6.20
CA HIS A 69 -10.32 -5.33 -5.58
C HIS A 69 -10.17 -4.88 -4.13
N ASN A 70 -9.18 -4.03 -3.85
CA ASN A 70 -8.90 -3.59 -2.48
C ASN A 70 -10.05 -2.76 -1.93
N ALA A 71 -10.33 -2.92 -0.64
CA ALA A 71 -11.42 -2.25 0.09
C ALA A 71 -11.08 -0.77 0.37
N ILE A 72 -10.92 0.02 -0.71
CA ILE A 72 -10.36 1.37 -0.66
C ILE A 72 -11.17 2.34 0.21
N PRO A 73 -12.50 2.49 0.06
CA PRO A 73 -13.26 3.41 0.91
C PRO A 73 -13.18 3.05 2.39
N GLN A 74 -13.21 1.76 2.70
CA GLN A 74 -13.22 1.27 4.07
C GLN A 74 -11.90 1.58 4.80
N TRP A 75 -10.73 1.32 4.17
CA TRP A 75 -9.49 1.68 4.84
C TRP A 75 -9.20 3.19 4.83
N LEU A 76 -9.72 3.97 3.86
CA LEU A 76 -9.69 5.44 3.93
C LEU A 76 -10.46 5.94 5.17
N GLN A 77 -11.61 5.34 5.46
CA GLN A 77 -12.36 5.64 6.66
C GLN A 77 -11.58 5.31 7.93
N LEU A 78 -10.94 4.13 8.00
CA LEU A 78 -10.12 3.75 9.16
C LEU A 78 -8.95 4.72 9.39
N VAL A 79 -8.37 5.29 8.32
CA VAL A 79 -7.36 6.36 8.45
C VAL A 79 -7.95 7.62 9.07
N GLN A 80 -9.15 8.05 8.66
CA GLN A 80 -9.83 9.19 9.29
C GLN A 80 -10.03 8.96 10.78
N GLU A 81 -10.38 7.74 11.17
CA GLU A 81 -10.59 7.32 12.56
C GLU A 81 -9.27 7.05 13.32
N ASN A 82 -8.11 7.22 12.68
CA ASN A 82 -6.77 6.91 13.24
C ASN A 82 -6.60 5.44 13.65
N ARG A 83 -7.28 4.52 12.98
CA ARG A 83 -7.22 3.07 13.19
C ARG A 83 -6.26 2.44 12.19
N ILE A 84 -4.97 2.76 12.31
CA ILE A 84 -3.96 2.47 11.28
C ILE A 84 -3.67 0.97 11.16
N GLU A 85 -3.63 0.23 12.25
CA GLU A 85 -3.37 -1.22 12.20
C GLU A 85 -4.53 -1.96 11.51
N GLU A 86 -5.76 -1.56 11.76
CA GLU A 86 -6.93 -2.12 11.09
C GLU A 86 -6.97 -1.72 9.60
N ALA A 87 -6.58 -0.49 9.27
CA ALA A 87 -6.42 -0.06 7.89
C ALA A 87 -5.35 -0.91 7.16
N ALA A 88 -4.22 -1.18 7.82
CA ALA A 88 -3.16 -2.03 7.28
C ALA A 88 -3.64 -3.48 7.10
N ALA A 89 -4.34 -4.05 8.08
CA ALA A 89 -4.94 -5.38 7.96
C ALA A 89 -5.90 -5.46 6.77
N LEU A 90 -6.73 -4.44 6.60
CA LEU A 90 -7.69 -4.38 5.49
C LEU A 90 -6.99 -4.19 4.12
N CYS A 91 -5.94 -3.36 4.03
CA CYS A 91 -5.12 -3.25 2.83
C CYS A 91 -4.53 -4.62 2.43
N HIS A 92 -4.02 -5.39 3.41
CA HIS A 92 -3.41 -6.70 3.18
C HIS A 92 -4.42 -7.83 2.96
N SER A 93 -5.71 -7.62 3.18
CA SER A 93 -6.73 -8.66 3.01
C SER A 93 -6.82 -9.17 1.58
N THR A 94 -6.80 -8.27 0.61
CA THR A 94 -6.84 -8.60 -0.82
C THR A 94 -5.52 -8.32 -1.55
N ASN A 95 -4.72 -7.37 -1.09
CA ASN A 95 -3.45 -6.98 -1.71
C ASN A 95 -2.25 -7.59 -0.95
N PRO A 96 -1.48 -8.50 -1.53
CA PRO A 96 -0.30 -9.07 -0.88
C PRO A 96 0.90 -8.10 -0.81
N LEU A 97 0.91 -7.01 -1.60
CA LEU A 97 2.04 -6.08 -1.74
C LEU A 97 1.61 -4.60 -1.65
N PRO A 98 0.83 -4.17 -0.64
CA PRO A 98 0.32 -2.79 -0.61
C PRO A 98 1.44 -1.75 -0.46
N GLU A 99 2.56 -2.08 0.19
CA GLU A 99 3.74 -1.21 0.29
C GLU A 99 4.37 -0.90 -1.08
N VAL A 100 4.24 -1.82 -2.03
CA VAL A 100 4.68 -1.64 -3.41
C VAL A 100 3.62 -0.87 -4.20
N CYS A 101 2.35 -1.27 -4.06
CA CYS A 101 1.24 -0.68 -4.81
C CYS A 101 1.08 0.82 -4.55
N GLY A 102 1.19 1.26 -3.31
CA GLY A 102 1.13 2.68 -2.95
C GLY A 102 2.24 3.55 -3.59
N ARG A 103 3.31 2.91 -4.12
CA ARG A 103 4.46 3.58 -4.74
C ARG A 103 4.51 3.47 -6.26
N VAL A 104 4.17 2.30 -6.83
CA VAL A 104 4.46 2.00 -8.25
C VAL A 104 3.25 1.75 -9.12
N CYS A 105 2.07 1.49 -8.56
CA CYS A 105 0.86 1.37 -9.37
C CYS A 105 0.61 2.64 -10.20
N PRO A 106 0.12 2.53 -11.44
CA PRO A 106 -0.37 3.66 -12.21
C PRO A 106 -1.77 4.07 -11.70
N GLN A 107 -1.82 4.70 -10.52
CA GLN A 107 -3.07 5.03 -9.83
C GLN A 107 -3.97 5.96 -10.66
N ASP A 108 -3.36 6.83 -11.46
CA ASP A 108 -4.03 7.72 -12.43
C ASP A 108 -4.85 6.98 -13.50
N ARG A 109 -4.50 5.73 -13.78
CA ARG A 109 -5.20 4.84 -14.72
C ARG A 109 -6.06 3.76 -14.04
N LEU A 110 -5.91 3.63 -12.74
CA LEU A 110 -6.59 2.61 -11.92
C LEU A 110 -7.52 3.28 -10.91
N CYS A 111 -7.21 3.13 -9.62
CA CYS A 111 -8.10 3.56 -8.54
C CYS A 111 -8.36 5.07 -8.52
N GLU A 112 -7.34 5.91 -8.68
CA GLU A 112 -7.51 7.36 -8.67
C GLU A 112 -8.20 7.87 -9.94
N GLY A 113 -7.81 7.37 -11.12
CA GLY A 113 -8.47 7.72 -12.40
C GLY A 113 -9.90 7.18 -12.55
N SER A 114 -10.37 6.36 -11.60
CA SER A 114 -11.76 5.90 -11.55
C SER A 114 -12.49 6.41 -10.30
N CYS A 115 -11.89 7.36 -9.60
CA CYS A 115 -12.53 7.97 -8.44
C CYS A 115 -13.72 8.83 -8.88
N THR A 116 -14.85 8.73 -8.19
CA THR A 116 -16.03 9.57 -8.45
C THR A 116 -15.71 11.08 -8.36
N LEU A 117 -14.63 11.43 -7.65
CA LEU A 117 -14.17 12.81 -7.53
C LEU A 117 -13.14 13.23 -8.59
N GLU A 118 -13.00 12.51 -9.70
CA GLU A 118 -11.94 12.80 -10.69
C GLU A 118 -11.96 14.28 -11.13
N GLU A 119 -13.12 14.82 -11.49
CA GLU A 119 -13.29 16.23 -11.90
C GLU A 119 -12.99 17.25 -10.79
N PHE A 120 -13.13 16.85 -9.53
CA PHE A 120 -12.80 17.67 -8.34
C PHE A 120 -11.41 17.35 -7.77
N GLY A 121 -10.61 16.61 -8.51
CA GLY A 121 -9.38 16.00 -8.05
C GLY A 121 -9.65 14.74 -7.21
N ALA A 122 -9.32 13.59 -7.74
CA ALA A 122 -9.48 12.29 -7.09
C ALA A 122 -8.88 12.26 -5.67
N VAL A 123 -9.35 11.36 -4.82
CA VAL A 123 -8.66 11.07 -3.54
C VAL A 123 -7.25 10.57 -3.84
N THR A 124 -6.25 11.01 -3.06
CA THR A 124 -4.85 10.61 -3.22
C THR A 124 -4.63 9.23 -2.62
N ILE A 125 -5.23 8.22 -3.27
CA ILE A 125 -5.37 6.85 -2.77
C ILE A 125 -4.01 6.19 -2.56
N GLY A 126 -3.13 6.25 -3.55
CA GLY A 126 -1.83 5.60 -3.47
C GLY A 126 -0.93 6.18 -2.37
N ALA A 127 -0.93 7.51 -2.18
CA ALA A 127 -0.15 8.12 -1.12
C ALA A 127 -0.69 7.79 0.28
N VAL A 128 -2.02 7.64 0.42
CA VAL A 128 -2.63 7.19 1.68
C VAL A 128 -2.32 5.71 1.92
N GLU A 129 -2.37 4.84 0.91
CA GLU A 129 -1.95 3.43 1.03
C GLU A 129 -0.49 3.33 1.50
N LYS A 130 0.43 4.11 0.89
CA LYS A 130 1.82 4.21 1.33
C LYS A 130 1.92 4.63 2.81
N TYR A 131 1.16 5.67 3.21
CA TYR A 131 1.13 6.14 4.59
C TYR A 131 0.68 5.06 5.57
N ILE A 132 -0.42 4.33 5.26
CA ILE A 132 -0.95 3.26 6.11
C ILE A 132 0.14 2.22 6.38
N VAL A 133 0.70 1.67 5.31
CA VAL A 133 1.63 0.54 5.42
C VAL A 133 2.94 0.94 6.08
N ASP A 134 3.53 2.06 5.67
CA ASP A 134 4.77 2.57 6.27
C ASP A 134 4.60 2.89 7.76
N THR A 135 3.44 3.44 8.14
CA THR A 135 3.14 3.78 9.53
C THR A 135 2.92 2.52 10.36
N ALA A 136 2.11 1.58 9.88
CA ALA A 136 1.85 0.32 10.56
C ALA A 136 3.16 -0.48 10.78
N PHE A 137 4.00 -0.58 9.75
CA PHE A 137 5.29 -1.28 9.87
C PHE A 137 6.25 -0.59 10.85
N LYS A 138 6.24 0.76 10.90
CA LYS A 138 7.01 1.53 11.87
C LYS A 138 6.53 1.30 13.31
N MET A 139 5.21 1.08 13.50
CA MET A 139 4.60 0.73 14.79
C MET A 139 4.89 -0.73 15.20
N GLY A 140 5.51 -1.54 14.35
CA GLY A 140 5.79 -2.94 14.59
C GLY A 140 4.68 -3.89 14.13
N TRP A 141 3.60 -3.37 13.56
CA TRP A 141 2.53 -4.21 13.02
C TRP A 141 3.04 -5.09 11.86
N ARG A 142 2.60 -6.31 11.84
CA ARG A 142 2.83 -7.28 10.74
C ARG A 142 1.54 -8.02 10.45
N PRO A 143 1.32 -8.52 9.19
CA PRO A 143 0.20 -9.41 8.89
C PRO A 143 0.24 -10.63 9.81
N ASP A 144 -0.91 -10.93 10.42
CA ASP A 144 -1.07 -12.07 11.31
C ASP A 144 -1.79 -13.22 10.61
N LEU A 145 -1.30 -14.44 10.84
CA LEU A 145 -1.88 -15.70 10.39
C LEU A 145 -2.35 -16.58 11.57
N GLY A 146 -2.54 -15.99 12.75
CA GLY A 146 -2.87 -16.74 13.97
C GLY A 146 -4.07 -17.69 13.87
N ASN A 147 -4.99 -17.45 12.93
CA ASN A 147 -6.14 -18.30 12.65
C ASN A 147 -5.95 -19.26 11.48
N VAL A 148 -4.75 -19.31 10.89
CA VAL A 148 -4.44 -20.18 9.75
C VAL A 148 -3.88 -21.50 10.27
N HIS A 149 -4.57 -22.60 9.94
CA HIS A 149 -4.10 -23.94 10.28
C HIS A 149 -3.22 -24.50 9.17
N PRO A 150 -2.00 -24.97 9.48
CA PRO A 150 -1.14 -25.63 8.49
C PRO A 150 -1.81 -26.85 7.89
N THR A 151 -1.85 -26.91 6.55
CA THR A 151 -2.42 -28.05 5.82
C THR A 151 -1.46 -29.24 5.68
N GLY A 152 -0.17 -29.04 5.99
CA GLY A 152 0.90 -30.01 5.72
C GLY A 152 1.38 -30.04 4.26
N HIS A 153 0.75 -29.28 3.38
CA HIS A 153 1.17 -29.17 1.98
C HIS A 153 2.29 -28.16 1.80
N ARG A 154 3.17 -28.47 0.84
CA ARG A 154 4.27 -27.59 0.44
C ARG A 154 4.22 -27.33 -1.07
N VAL A 155 4.43 -26.08 -1.47
CA VAL A 155 4.45 -25.64 -2.87
C VAL A 155 5.75 -24.92 -3.18
N ALA A 156 6.42 -25.34 -4.26
CA ALA A 156 7.56 -24.63 -4.81
C ALA A 156 7.07 -23.51 -5.72
N VAL A 157 7.51 -22.27 -5.45
CA VAL A 157 7.23 -21.09 -6.27
C VAL A 157 8.51 -20.72 -7.00
N ILE A 158 8.51 -20.76 -8.31
CA ILE A 158 9.69 -20.45 -9.13
C ILE A 158 9.66 -18.99 -9.55
N GLY A 159 10.60 -18.21 -9.00
CA GLY A 159 10.76 -16.78 -9.20
C GLY A 159 10.25 -15.95 -8.01
N ALA A 160 11.15 -15.15 -7.42
CA ALA A 160 10.87 -14.21 -6.32
C ALA A 160 10.50 -12.79 -6.82
N GLY A 161 9.96 -12.66 -8.03
CA GLY A 161 9.37 -11.42 -8.53
C GLY A 161 8.01 -11.13 -7.89
N PRO A 162 7.35 -10.00 -8.25
CA PRO A 162 6.07 -9.61 -7.63
C PRO A 162 4.99 -10.69 -7.70
N ALA A 163 4.91 -11.42 -8.80
CA ALA A 163 3.93 -12.50 -8.96
C ALA A 163 4.22 -13.69 -8.01
N GLY A 164 5.48 -14.11 -7.91
CA GLY A 164 5.86 -15.19 -7.00
C GLY A 164 5.71 -14.81 -5.53
N LEU A 165 6.09 -13.60 -5.16
CA LEU A 165 5.90 -13.07 -3.80
C LEU A 165 4.42 -12.98 -3.43
N ALA A 166 3.56 -12.55 -4.35
CA ALA A 166 2.11 -12.52 -4.14
C ALA A 166 1.53 -13.94 -4.02
N CYS A 167 1.99 -14.87 -4.85
CA CYS A 167 1.59 -16.28 -4.76
C CYS A 167 1.99 -16.88 -3.39
N ALA A 168 3.22 -16.66 -2.94
CA ALA A 168 3.71 -17.15 -1.66
C ALA A 168 2.90 -16.58 -0.47
N ASP A 169 2.55 -15.28 -0.48
CA ASP A 169 1.69 -14.68 0.53
C ASP A 169 0.31 -15.37 0.55
N ARG A 170 -0.28 -15.64 -0.60
CA ARG A 170 -1.60 -16.30 -0.68
C ARG A 170 -1.55 -17.76 -0.23
N LEU A 171 -0.49 -18.48 -0.57
CA LEU A 171 -0.28 -19.85 -0.09
C LEU A 171 -0.16 -19.88 1.44
N ALA A 172 0.66 -18.98 2.02
CA ALA A 172 0.81 -18.88 3.47
C ALA A 172 -0.53 -18.61 4.17
N ARG A 173 -1.34 -17.71 3.63
CA ARG A 173 -2.70 -17.43 4.15
C ARG A 173 -3.67 -18.61 3.98
N ALA A 174 -3.40 -19.54 3.10
CA ALA A 174 -4.15 -20.79 2.94
C ALA A 174 -3.59 -21.94 3.79
N GLY A 175 -2.60 -21.70 4.65
CA GLY A 175 -1.96 -22.72 5.48
C GLY A 175 -1.00 -23.64 4.71
N ILE A 176 -0.53 -23.23 3.55
CA ILE A 176 0.37 -23.99 2.69
C ILE A 176 1.77 -23.38 2.80
N GLU A 177 2.78 -24.23 3.09
CA GLU A 177 4.18 -23.77 3.11
C GLU A 177 4.63 -23.42 1.69
N ALA A 178 4.97 -22.15 1.46
CA ALA A 178 5.54 -21.69 0.21
C ALA A 178 7.06 -21.68 0.29
N VAL A 179 7.72 -22.37 -0.65
CA VAL A 179 9.18 -22.31 -0.82
C VAL A 179 9.46 -21.61 -2.14
N VAL A 180 9.99 -20.40 -2.06
CA VAL A 180 10.29 -19.58 -3.23
C VAL A 180 11.72 -19.79 -3.66
N TYR A 181 11.93 -20.10 -4.92
CA TYR A 181 13.24 -20.27 -5.53
C TYR A 181 13.47 -19.15 -6.54
N ASP A 182 14.61 -18.50 -6.46
CA ASP A 182 15.06 -17.51 -7.45
C ASP A 182 16.54 -17.78 -7.81
N ARG A 183 16.93 -17.32 -8.98
CA ARG A 183 18.34 -17.37 -9.40
C ARG A 183 19.20 -16.30 -8.75
N TYR A 184 18.57 -15.29 -8.17
CA TYR A 184 19.24 -14.20 -7.47
C TYR A 184 19.03 -14.34 -5.97
N GLU A 185 20.03 -13.94 -5.21
CA GLU A 185 19.97 -13.91 -3.74
C GLU A 185 18.94 -12.88 -3.23
N GLN A 186 18.74 -11.80 -3.99
CA GLN A 186 17.81 -10.73 -3.63
C GLN A 186 16.45 -10.98 -4.29
N ILE A 187 15.40 -10.92 -3.47
CA ILE A 187 14.03 -11.05 -3.94
C ILE A 187 13.54 -9.76 -4.61
N GLY A 188 12.40 -9.84 -5.29
CA GLY A 188 11.70 -8.70 -5.87
C GLY A 188 11.70 -8.68 -7.40
N GLY A 189 12.60 -9.41 -8.07
CA GLY A 189 12.69 -9.42 -9.51
C GLY A 189 12.79 -7.99 -10.07
N LEU A 190 11.88 -7.58 -10.96
CA LEU A 190 11.90 -6.21 -11.52
C LEU A 190 11.68 -5.11 -10.47
N LEU A 191 11.05 -5.39 -9.34
CA LEU A 191 10.95 -4.41 -8.24
C LEU A 191 12.34 -4.07 -7.68
N GLN A 192 13.23 -5.08 -7.62
CA GLN A 192 14.61 -4.92 -7.14
C GLN A 192 15.53 -4.38 -8.23
N PHE A 193 15.50 -4.98 -9.41
CA PHE A 193 16.51 -4.79 -10.45
C PHE A 193 16.07 -3.84 -11.59
N GLY A 194 14.75 -3.60 -11.75
CA GLY A 194 14.21 -2.82 -12.86
C GLY A 194 13.68 -1.44 -12.45
N ILE A 195 13.05 -1.31 -11.27
CA ILE A 195 12.50 -0.03 -10.82
C ILE A 195 13.59 0.79 -10.13
N PRO A 196 13.81 2.05 -10.50
CA PRO A 196 14.80 2.91 -9.83
C PRO A 196 14.45 3.18 -8.37
N SER A 197 15.48 3.40 -7.52
CA SER A 197 15.31 3.64 -6.08
C SER A 197 14.49 4.90 -5.78
N PHE A 198 14.58 5.92 -6.62
CA PHE A 198 13.78 7.13 -6.47
C PHE A 198 12.27 6.90 -6.67
N LYS A 199 11.86 5.78 -7.25
CA LYS A 199 10.46 5.37 -7.39
C LYS A 199 10.06 4.34 -6.33
N LEU A 200 10.97 3.43 -5.96
CA LEU A 200 10.76 2.36 -4.98
C LEU A 200 12.07 2.10 -4.24
N ASP A 201 12.14 2.50 -2.98
CA ASP A 201 13.28 2.21 -2.13
C ASP A 201 13.42 0.70 -1.89
N LYS A 202 14.66 0.19 -1.99
CA LYS A 202 14.92 -1.26 -1.92
C LYS A 202 14.72 -1.84 -0.52
N SER A 203 14.76 -1.01 0.52
CA SER A 203 14.41 -1.44 1.88
C SER A 203 12.97 -1.91 2.00
N VAL A 204 12.06 -1.43 1.12
CA VAL A 204 10.67 -1.90 1.05
C VAL A 204 10.61 -3.39 0.69
N ILE A 205 11.49 -3.82 -0.23
CA ILE A 205 11.57 -5.23 -0.64
C ILE A 205 12.18 -6.09 0.47
N GLY A 206 13.18 -5.55 1.21
CA GLY A 206 13.72 -6.22 2.39
C GLY A 206 12.64 -6.50 3.44
N LYS A 207 11.78 -5.53 3.74
CA LYS A 207 10.64 -5.72 4.65
C LYS A 207 9.66 -6.78 4.17
N ARG A 208 9.44 -6.90 2.86
CA ARG A 208 8.60 -7.98 2.30
C ARG A 208 9.20 -9.36 2.54
N ARG A 209 10.53 -9.50 2.47
CA ARG A 209 11.22 -10.75 2.84
C ARG A 209 10.92 -11.10 4.31
N GLU A 210 11.14 -10.18 5.23
CA GLU A 210 10.86 -10.38 6.66
C GLU A 210 9.41 -10.82 6.91
N ILE A 211 8.45 -10.21 6.21
CA ILE A 211 7.03 -10.58 6.33
C ILE A 211 6.80 -12.00 5.83
N LEU A 212 7.32 -12.37 4.66
CA LEU A 212 7.14 -13.70 4.09
C LEU A 212 7.74 -14.79 4.99
N GLU A 213 8.93 -14.55 5.51
CA GLU A 213 9.59 -15.46 6.46
C GLU A 213 8.80 -15.56 7.76
N GLY A 214 8.28 -14.43 8.27
CA GLY A 214 7.39 -14.39 9.44
C GLY A 214 6.07 -15.14 9.25
N LEU A 215 5.60 -15.25 8.01
CA LEU A 215 4.41 -16.03 7.64
C LEU A 215 4.74 -17.53 7.41
N GLY A 216 5.97 -17.97 7.69
CA GLY A 216 6.40 -19.37 7.51
C GLY A 216 6.82 -19.73 6.09
N GLY A 217 6.93 -18.75 5.19
CA GLY A 217 7.52 -18.95 3.86
C GLY A 217 9.05 -19.04 3.92
N ARG A 218 9.64 -19.65 2.90
CA ARG A 218 11.09 -19.70 2.71
C ARG A 218 11.44 -19.07 1.36
N VAL A 219 12.48 -18.24 1.35
CA VAL A 219 12.95 -17.58 0.13
C VAL A 219 14.47 -17.70 0.00
#